data_4ecac01d2dd7de8ec71cd54dec085f0d
#
_entry.id   4ecac01d2dd7de8ec71cd54dec085f0d
#
_cell.length_a   1.000
_cell.length_b   1.000
_cell.length_c   1.000
_cell.angle_alpha   90.00
_cell.angle_beta   90.00
_cell.angle_gamma   90.00
#
_symmetry.space_group_name_H-M   'P 1'
#
loop_
_entity.id
_entity.type
_entity.pdbx_description
1 polymer ?
#
loop_
_entity_poly.entity_id
_entity_poly.type
_entity_poly.pdbx_seq_one_letter_code
_entity_poly.pdbx_strand_id
1 'polypeptide(L)'
;MGIVVIGAVFVDIKGFPLDAYIPTGRNAGHIKYIHGGVSRNVVEDIANIELRPTFLSIVDDSALGEDVIRKLQRHKVNTEYVQKIPEGMGTWLAVFDNDGDLAGSISQRPNLMPILDLINEKGDEIFKDCDSIVLEADIDPEIIKAVLDYSKKYNKKVFGVISNMTLAVERRDLLQQFDCLVCNELEAGIFFAENYSKKSPKDLCEIIYQKVSAGAIKSMVVTMGSKGSIYA
;
A
#
# COMPACT_ATOMS: atom_id res chain seq x y z
N MET A 1 -20.33 8.17 -6.56
CA MET A 1 -18.96 8.56 -6.86
C MET A 1 -18.11 8.27 -5.65
N GLY A 2 -16.89 7.92 -5.81
CA GLY A 2 -16.04 7.54 -4.69
C GLY A 2 -14.59 7.40 -5.11
N ILE A 3 -13.75 7.08 -4.16
CA ILE A 3 -12.33 6.86 -4.37
C ILE A 3 -12.15 5.39 -4.76
N VAL A 4 -11.43 5.13 -5.84
CA VAL A 4 -11.02 3.77 -6.23
C VAL A 4 -9.65 3.50 -5.64
N VAL A 5 -9.51 2.41 -4.86
CA VAL A 5 -8.24 1.97 -4.27
C VAL A 5 -7.82 0.67 -4.93
N ILE A 6 -6.55 0.57 -5.33
CA ILE A 6 -6.02 -0.58 -6.07
C ILE A 6 -4.73 -1.08 -5.42
N GLY A 7 -4.66 -2.35 -5.10
CA GLY A 7 -3.45 -2.99 -4.58
C GLY A 7 -3.72 -4.28 -3.82
N ALA A 8 -2.71 -4.74 -3.08
CA ALA A 8 -2.70 -6.06 -2.48
C ALA A 8 -3.40 -6.12 -1.11
N VAL A 9 -3.92 -7.29 -0.81
CA VAL A 9 -4.26 -7.73 0.55
C VAL A 9 -3.17 -8.65 1.06
N PHE A 10 -2.80 -8.49 2.32
CA PHE A 10 -1.86 -9.36 3.03
C PHE A 10 -2.48 -9.92 4.30
N VAL A 11 -1.96 -11.07 4.72
CA VAL A 11 -2.11 -11.57 6.08
C VAL A 11 -0.75 -11.50 6.76
N ASP A 12 -0.68 -10.73 7.84
CA ASP A 12 0.50 -10.64 8.69
C ASP A 12 0.42 -11.74 9.75
N ILE A 13 1.36 -12.66 9.74
CA ILE A 13 1.53 -13.71 10.76
C ILE A 13 2.67 -13.28 11.66
N LYS A 14 2.35 -12.86 12.89
CA LYS A 14 3.31 -12.30 13.84
C LYS A 14 3.51 -13.23 15.02
N GLY A 15 4.75 -13.70 15.21
CA GLY A 15 5.15 -14.56 16.35
C GLY A 15 5.88 -13.74 17.43
N PHE A 16 5.47 -13.93 18.69
CA PHE A 16 6.06 -13.28 19.86
C PHE A 16 6.44 -14.35 20.89
N PRO A 17 7.71 -14.43 21.35
CA PRO A 17 8.13 -15.39 22.36
C PRO A 17 7.52 -15.09 23.74
N LEU A 18 7.26 -16.13 24.53
CA LEU A 18 6.85 -16.00 25.94
C LEU A 18 8.05 -15.76 26.87
N ASP A 19 9.14 -16.47 26.59
CA ASP A 19 10.40 -16.40 27.34
C ASP A 19 11.48 -15.75 26.50
N ALA A 20 12.73 -15.71 27.00
CA ALA A 20 13.86 -15.17 26.26
C ALA A 20 13.96 -15.80 24.84
N TYR A 21 13.97 -14.96 23.81
CA TYR A 21 14.06 -15.40 22.43
C TYR A 21 15.37 -16.16 22.18
N ILE A 22 15.28 -17.38 21.68
CA ILE A 22 16.42 -18.22 21.32
C ILE A 22 16.56 -18.23 19.81
N PRO A 23 17.54 -17.49 19.22
CA PRO A 23 17.83 -17.57 17.78
C PRO A 23 18.16 -19.03 17.41
N THR A 24 17.64 -19.48 16.25
CA THR A 24 17.82 -20.87 15.77
C THR A 24 17.20 -21.98 16.63
N GLY A 25 16.54 -21.61 17.74
CA GLY A 25 15.87 -22.53 18.66
C GLY A 25 14.36 -22.62 18.49
N ARG A 26 13.75 -23.54 19.23
CA ARG A 26 12.28 -23.62 19.35
C ARG A 26 11.84 -22.71 20.49
N ASN A 27 11.05 -21.70 20.15
CA ASN A 27 10.47 -20.76 21.11
C ASN A 27 8.98 -21.08 21.34
N ALA A 28 8.56 -21.20 22.59
CA ALA A 28 7.15 -21.15 22.94
C ALA A 28 6.68 -19.70 22.82
N GLY A 29 5.45 -19.46 22.29
CA GLY A 29 5.02 -18.10 22.03
C GLY A 29 3.56 -17.95 21.62
N HIS A 30 3.20 -16.72 21.32
CA HIS A 30 1.91 -16.35 20.77
C HIS A 30 2.05 -16.05 19.28
N ILE A 31 1.07 -16.52 18.49
CA ILE A 31 0.97 -16.20 17.07
C ILE A 31 -0.31 -15.39 16.85
N LYS A 32 -0.18 -14.25 16.14
CA LYS A 32 -1.29 -13.40 15.75
C LYS A 32 -1.42 -13.38 14.24
N TYR A 33 -2.66 -13.47 13.77
CA TYR A 33 -3.03 -13.25 12.36
C TYR A 33 -3.70 -11.89 12.26
N ILE A 34 -3.17 -11.01 11.43
CA ILE A 34 -3.67 -9.64 11.28
C ILE A 34 -3.88 -9.38 9.79
N HIS A 35 -5.01 -8.80 9.44
CA HIS A 35 -5.22 -8.34 8.07
C HIS A 35 -4.27 -7.18 7.77
N GLY A 36 -3.41 -7.37 6.78
CA GLY A 36 -2.40 -6.45 6.33
C GLY A 36 -2.63 -5.99 4.88
N GLY A 37 -1.61 -5.36 4.32
CA GLY A 37 -1.60 -4.74 3.00
C GLY A 37 -1.85 -3.23 3.09
N VAL A 38 -0.97 -2.44 2.45
CA VAL A 38 -1.06 -0.98 2.49
C VAL A 38 -2.38 -0.52 1.88
N SER A 39 -2.73 -1.00 0.68
CA SER A 39 -3.97 -0.62 0.02
C SER A 39 -5.22 -1.06 0.79
N ARG A 40 -5.18 -2.25 1.43
CA ARG A 40 -6.27 -2.70 2.29
C ARG A 40 -6.45 -1.80 3.51
N ASN A 41 -5.37 -1.34 4.13
CA ASN A 41 -5.43 -0.39 5.24
C ASN A 41 -6.00 0.95 4.77
N VAL A 42 -5.50 1.48 3.67
CA VAL A 42 -5.95 2.77 3.10
C VAL A 42 -7.44 2.75 2.77
N VAL A 43 -7.95 1.67 2.14
CA VAL A 43 -9.38 1.59 1.81
C VAL A 43 -10.26 1.53 3.06
N GLU A 44 -9.81 0.86 4.14
CA GLU A 44 -10.51 0.84 5.43
C GLU A 44 -10.49 2.22 6.09
N ASP A 45 -9.35 2.93 6.07
CA ASP A 45 -9.22 4.27 6.65
C ASP A 45 -10.08 5.30 5.91
N ILE A 46 -10.12 5.24 4.57
CA ILE A 46 -11.04 6.07 3.76
C ILE A 46 -12.51 5.80 4.13
N ALA A 47 -12.86 4.54 4.36
CA ALA A 47 -14.21 4.17 4.77
C ALA A 47 -14.54 4.64 6.20
N ASN A 48 -13.55 4.65 7.11
CA ASN A 48 -13.70 5.10 8.49
C ASN A 48 -13.98 6.61 8.61
N ILE A 49 -13.60 7.42 7.62
CA ILE A 49 -13.98 8.84 7.52
C ILE A 49 -15.28 9.05 6.73
N GLU A 50 -16.15 8.02 6.70
CA GLU A 50 -17.50 8.03 6.11
C GLU A 50 -17.57 8.17 4.58
N LEU A 51 -16.45 8.04 3.87
CA LEU A 51 -16.42 7.88 2.43
C LEU A 51 -16.75 6.43 2.06
N ARG A 52 -17.18 6.22 0.81
CA ARG A 52 -17.52 4.88 0.30
C ARG A 52 -16.55 4.50 -0.83
N PRO A 53 -15.33 4.05 -0.48
CA PRO A 53 -14.36 3.67 -1.49
C PRO A 53 -14.74 2.36 -2.17
N THR A 54 -14.26 2.20 -3.41
CA THR A 54 -14.29 0.95 -4.16
C THR A 54 -12.92 0.33 -4.13
N PHE A 55 -12.82 -0.96 -3.81
CA PHE A 55 -11.56 -1.68 -3.72
C PHE A 55 -11.39 -2.66 -4.87
N LEU A 56 -10.33 -2.49 -5.67
CA LEU A 56 -9.87 -3.42 -6.67
C LEU A 56 -8.72 -4.22 -6.09
N SER A 57 -8.92 -5.49 -5.85
CA SER A 57 -7.92 -6.34 -5.21
C SER A 57 -8.22 -7.82 -5.42
N ILE A 58 -7.39 -8.65 -4.84
CA ILE A 58 -7.52 -10.09 -4.85
C ILE A 58 -7.43 -10.61 -3.42
N VAL A 59 -8.24 -11.57 -3.09
CA VAL A 59 -8.13 -12.38 -1.87
C VAL A 59 -8.14 -13.86 -2.26
N ASP A 60 -7.70 -14.72 -1.35
CA ASP A 60 -7.85 -16.17 -1.55
C ASP A 60 -9.28 -16.63 -1.21
N ASP A 61 -9.58 -17.89 -1.53
CA ASP A 61 -10.86 -18.53 -1.28
C ASP A 61 -10.93 -19.18 0.12
N SER A 62 -10.02 -18.80 1.03
CA SER A 62 -9.97 -19.28 2.41
C SER A 62 -10.92 -18.53 3.34
N ALA A 63 -11.05 -19.05 4.56
CA ALA A 63 -11.78 -18.37 5.63
C ALA A 63 -11.18 -16.98 5.98
N LEU A 64 -9.87 -16.79 5.78
CA LEU A 64 -9.21 -15.50 6.00
C LEU A 64 -9.58 -14.50 4.91
N GLY A 65 -9.62 -14.91 3.62
CA GLY A 65 -10.07 -14.04 2.54
C GLY A 65 -11.52 -13.62 2.69
N GLU A 66 -12.41 -14.54 3.10
CA GLU A 66 -13.79 -14.23 3.45
C GLU A 66 -13.91 -13.23 4.61
N ASP A 67 -13.04 -13.37 5.62
CA ASP A 67 -13.06 -12.46 6.77
C ASP A 67 -12.60 -11.05 6.38
N VAL A 68 -11.60 -10.91 5.50
CA VAL A 68 -11.18 -9.62 4.93
C VAL A 68 -12.36 -8.95 4.23
N ILE A 69 -13.02 -9.63 3.29
CA ILE A 69 -14.16 -9.08 2.54
C ILE A 69 -15.26 -8.65 3.51
N ARG A 70 -15.66 -9.51 4.44
CA ARG A 70 -16.69 -9.26 5.41
C ARG A 70 -16.37 -8.05 6.31
N LYS A 71 -15.09 -7.90 6.72
CA LYS A 71 -14.64 -6.74 7.50
C LYS A 71 -14.76 -5.46 6.68
N LEU A 72 -14.27 -5.43 5.45
CA LEU A 72 -14.36 -4.27 4.57
C LEU A 72 -15.81 -3.87 4.28
N GLN A 73 -16.70 -4.83 4.05
CA GLN A 73 -18.13 -4.57 3.85
C GLN A 73 -18.81 -3.95 5.08
N ARG A 74 -18.43 -4.35 6.30
CA ARG A 74 -18.92 -3.72 7.55
C ARG A 74 -18.51 -2.25 7.63
N HIS A 75 -17.36 -1.87 7.08
CA HIS A 75 -16.91 -0.50 6.94
C HIS A 75 -17.49 0.21 5.70
N LYS A 76 -18.44 -0.42 4.99
CA LYS A 76 -19.11 0.14 3.80
C LYS A 76 -18.17 0.35 2.60
N VAL A 77 -17.10 -0.40 2.51
CA VAL A 77 -16.27 -0.49 1.30
C VAL A 77 -17.06 -1.25 0.23
N ASN A 78 -17.07 -0.74 -1.01
CA ASN A 78 -17.53 -1.52 -2.15
C ASN A 78 -16.47 -2.55 -2.52
N THR A 79 -16.79 -3.84 -2.34
CA THR A 79 -15.92 -4.99 -2.59
C THR A 79 -16.31 -5.77 -3.85
N GLU A 80 -17.13 -5.20 -4.73
CA GLU A 80 -17.59 -5.85 -5.97
C GLU A 80 -16.44 -6.29 -6.88
N TYR A 81 -15.35 -5.52 -6.87
CA TYR A 81 -14.16 -5.78 -7.67
C TYR A 81 -13.03 -6.45 -6.88
N VAL A 82 -13.33 -7.05 -5.74
CA VAL A 82 -12.40 -7.93 -5.01
C VAL A 82 -12.59 -9.36 -5.52
N GLN A 83 -11.61 -9.87 -6.26
CA GLN A 83 -11.66 -11.21 -6.83
C GLN A 83 -11.20 -12.26 -5.81
N LYS A 84 -11.81 -13.45 -5.85
CA LYS A 84 -11.38 -14.61 -5.07
C LYS A 84 -10.61 -15.55 -5.98
N ILE A 85 -9.33 -15.72 -5.71
CA ILE A 85 -8.41 -16.52 -6.52
C ILE A 85 -7.54 -17.34 -5.57
N PRO A 86 -7.26 -18.61 -5.85
CA PRO A 86 -6.32 -19.39 -5.05
C PRO A 86 -4.99 -18.63 -4.87
N GLU A 87 -4.47 -18.60 -3.64
CA GLU A 87 -3.25 -17.86 -3.29
C GLU A 87 -3.31 -16.34 -3.60
N GLY A 88 -4.51 -15.76 -3.59
CA GLY A 88 -4.74 -14.35 -3.96
C GLY A 88 -4.28 -13.34 -2.91
N MET A 89 -3.93 -13.76 -1.69
CA MET A 89 -3.41 -12.87 -0.66
C MET A 89 -1.90 -13.04 -0.48
N GLY A 90 -1.22 -11.92 -0.21
CA GLY A 90 0.16 -11.94 0.27
C GLY A 90 0.24 -12.41 1.71
N THR A 91 1.41 -12.89 2.10
CA THR A 91 1.69 -13.28 3.48
C THR A 91 2.98 -12.64 3.97
N TRP A 92 2.94 -12.01 5.13
CA TRP A 92 4.13 -11.56 5.83
C TRP A 92 4.27 -12.32 7.13
N LEU A 93 5.22 -13.25 7.18
CA LEU A 93 5.60 -13.98 8.39
C LEU A 93 6.71 -13.20 9.09
N ALA A 94 6.49 -12.79 10.35
CA ALA A 94 7.43 -12.04 11.14
C ALA A 94 7.59 -12.66 12.53
N VAL A 95 8.84 -12.78 12.97
CA VAL A 95 9.17 -13.19 14.34
C VAL A 95 9.81 -12.00 15.04
N PHE A 96 9.30 -11.68 16.21
CA PHE A 96 9.80 -10.60 17.06
C PHE A 96 10.57 -11.19 18.25
N ASP A 97 11.53 -10.44 18.75
CA ASP A 97 12.21 -10.76 20.02
C ASP A 97 11.46 -10.19 21.23
N ASN A 98 12.08 -10.27 22.41
CA ASN A 98 11.47 -9.79 23.66
C ASN A 98 11.41 -8.27 23.77
N ASP A 99 12.25 -7.54 23.05
CA ASP A 99 12.27 -6.07 23.00
C ASP A 99 11.23 -5.55 22.00
N GLY A 100 10.62 -6.44 21.22
CA GLY A 100 9.67 -6.12 20.17
C GLY A 100 10.33 -5.78 18.84
N ASP A 101 11.63 -6.05 18.73
CA ASP A 101 12.38 -5.87 17.49
C ASP A 101 12.21 -7.08 16.56
N LEU A 102 12.28 -6.80 15.24
CA LEU A 102 12.12 -7.82 14.22
C LEU A 102 13.35 -8.72 14.15
N ALA A 103 13.22 -9.96 14.64
CA ALA A 103 14.28 -10.96 14.61
C ALA A 103 14.43 -11.61 13.22
N GLY A 104 13.36 -11.68 12.43
CA GLY A 104 13.37 -12.19 11.07
C GLY A 104 11.99 -12.14 10.42
N SER A 105 11.95 -12.07 9.08
CA SER A 105 10.69 -12.11 8.33
C SER A 105 10.85 -12.75 6.97
N ILE A 106 9.72 -13.27 6.44
CA ILE A 106 9.56 -13.74 5.07
C ILE A 106 8.30 -13.09 4.52
N SER A 107 8.39 -12.51 3.33
CA SER A 107 7.24 -11.92 2.63
C SER A 107 7.00 -12.66 1.32
N GLN A 108 5.78 -13.17 1.16
CA GLN A 108 5.27 -13.72 -0.10
C GLN A 108 4.28 -12.73 -0.70
N ARG A 109 4.56 -12.24 -1.90
CA ARG A 109 3.66 -11.32 -2.61
C ARG A 109 2.66 -12.14 -3.45
N PRO A 110 1.39 -11.69 -3.56
CA PRO A 110 0.43 -12.33 -4.44
C PRO A 110 0.72 -11.97 -5.91
N ASN A 111 0.23 -12.78 -6.83
CA ASN A 111 0.14 -12.41 -8.24
C ASN A 111 -1.08 -11.50 -8.46
N LEU A 112 -0.84 -10.22 -8.77
CA LEU A 112 -1.90 -9.24 -8.98
C LEU A 112 -2.36 -9.09 -10.44
N MET A 113 -1.77 -9.84 -11.38
CA MET A 113 -2.13 -9.75 -12.81
C MET A 113 -3.64 -9.92 -13.12
N PRO A 114 -4.43 -10.71 -12.37
CA PRO A 114 -5.87 -10.73 -12.57
C PRO A 114 -6.58 -9.37 -12.37
N ILE A 115 -5.97 -8.44 -11.64
CA ILE A 115 -6.47 -7.05 -11.56
C ILE A 115 -6.35 -6.37 -12.93
N LEU A 116 -5.29 -6.63 -13.69
CA LEU A 116 -5.14 -6.11 -15.05
C LEU A 116 -6.25 -6.62 -15.97
N ASP A 117 -6.57 -7.90 -15.88
CA ASP A 117 -7.67 -8.50 -16.68
C ASP A 117 -9.00 -7.82 -16.35
N LEU A 118 -9.28 -7.59 -15.07
CA LEU A 118 -10.47 -6.87 -14.62
C LEU A 118 -10.50 -5.41 -15.12
N ILE A 119 -9.37 -4.70 -15.09
CA ILE A 119 -9.26 -3.34 -15.61
C ILE A 119 -9.49 -3.32 -17.12
N ASN A 120 -8.95 -4.29 -17.87
CA ASN A 120 -9.16 -4.40 -19.31
C ASN A 120 -10.62 -4.67 -19.66
N GLU A 121 -11.32 -5.47 -18.86
CA GLU A 121 -12.73 -5.81 -19.06
C GLU A 121 -13.68 -4.68 -18.64
N LYS A 122 -13.46 -4.09 -17.44
CA LYS A 122 -14.41 -3.18 -16.78
C LYS A 122 -13.85 -1.80 -16.46
N GLY A 123 -12.69 -1.42 -16.98
CA GLY A 123 -12.04 -0.15 -16.63
C GLY A 123 -12.89 1.08 -16.90
N ASP A 124 -13.67 1.09 -17.98
CA ASP A 124 -14.56 2.21 -18.26
C ASP A 124 -15.66 2.37 -17.21
N GLU A 125 -16.22 1.26 -16.72
CA GLU A 125 -17.22 1.24 -15.65
C GLU A 125 -16.60 1.72 -14.32
N ILE A 126 -15.39 1.24 -14.00
CA ILE A 126 -14.70 1.50 -12.74
C ILE A 126 -14.23 2.96 -12.63
N PHE A 127 -13.60 3.49 -13.70
CA PHE A 127 -12.87 4.75 -13.61
C PHE A 127 -13.64 5.99 -14.11
N LYS A 128 -14.68 5.81 -14.93
CA LYS A 128 -15.41 6.93 -15.51
C LYS A 128 -15.98 7.89 -14.47
N ASP A 129 -16.62 7.35 -13.45
CA ASP A 129 -17.38 8.14 -12.47
C ASP A 129 -16.70 8.20 -11.09
N CYS A 130 -15.45 7.72 -10.94
CA CYS A 130 -14.70 7.90 -9.70
C CYS A 130 -14.23 9.34 -9.52
N ASP A 131 -13.96 9.75 -8.28
CA ASP A 131 -13.43 11.08 -7.97
C ASP A 131 -11.91 11.11 -8.10
N SER A 132 -11.24 10.08 -7.61
CA SER A 132 -9.79 9.90 -7.64
C SER A 132 -9.41 8.42 -7.50
N ILE A 133 -8.15 8.13 -7.75
CA ILE A 133 -7.57 6.79 -7.71
C ILE A 133 -6.42 6.76 -6.70
N VAL A 134 -6.45 5.80 -5.78
CA VAL A 134 -5.30 5.45 -4.94
C VAL A 134 -4.70 4.16 -5.47
N LEU A 135 -3.41 4.17 -5.75
CA LEU A 135 -2.71 3.06 -6.39
C LEU A 135 -1.47 2.67 -5.58
N GLU A 136 -1.34 1.40 -5.27
CA GLU A 136 -0.11 0.87 -4.70
C GLU A 136 0.99 0.91 -5.76
N ALA A 137 2.06 1.65 -5.48
CA ALA A 137 3.02 2.08 -6.51
C ALA A 137 4.13 1.06 -6.79
N ASP A 138 4.20 -0.02 -6.03
CA ASP A 138 5.17 -1.10 -6.18
C ASP A 138 4.55 -2.42 -6.69
N ILE A 139 3.34 -2.36 -7.27
CA ILE A 139 2.70 -3.48 -7.97
C ILE A 139 3.20 -3.59 -9.43
N ASP A 140 2.66 -4.52 -10.20
CA ASP A 140 3.08 -4.80 -11.57
C ASP A 140 2.99 -3.56 -12.47
N PRO A 141 4.04 -3.25 -13.27
CA PRO A 141 4.07 -2.06 -14.13
C PRO A 141 2.94 -2.00 -15.13
N GLU A 142 2.46 -3.15 -15.61
CA GLU A 142 1.35 -3.25 -16.55
C GLU A 142 0.05 -2.74 -15.93
N ILE A 143 -0.20 -3.06 -14.66
CA ILE A 143 -1.36 -2.54 -13.91
C ILE A 143 -1.24 -1.03 -13.74
N ILE A 144 -0.05 -0.55 -13.34
CA ILE A 144 0.19 0.89 -13.17
C ILE A 144 -0.06 1.64 -14.47
N LYS A 145 0.44 1.15 -15.61
CA LYS A 145 0.24 1.76 -16.94
C LYS A 145 -1.25 1.81 -17.30
N ALA A 146 -1.96 0.69 -17.15
CA ALA A 146 -3.39 0.64 -17.44
C ALA A 146 -4.18 1.65 -16.61
N VAL A 147 -3.90 1.76 -15.30
CA VAL A 147 -4.54 2.75 -14.42
C VAL A 147 -4.21 4.18 -14.85
N LEU A 148 -2.95 4.48 -15.19
CA LEU A 148 -2.53 5.79 -15.69
C LEU A 148 -3.22 6.16 -17.01
N ASP A 149 -3.43 5.20 -17.90
CA ASP A 149 -4.13 5.44 -19.17
C ASP A 149 -5.62 5.77 -18.93
N TYR A 150 -6.30 5.03 -18.03
CA TYR A 150 -7.67 5.38 -17.63
C TYR A 150 -7.73 6.70 -16.86
N SER A 151 -6.75 7.01 -16.03
CA SER A 151 -6.69 8.31 -15.33
C SER A 151 -6.61 9.47 -16.31
N LYS A 152 -5.80 9.37 -17.37
CA LYS A 152 -5.71 10.35 -18.44
C LYS A 152 -7.02 10.44 -19.25
N LYS A 153 -7.59 9.26 -19.62
CA LYS A 153 -8.85 9.18 -20.38
C LYS A 153 -10.00 9.91 -19.69
N TYR A 154 -10.09 9.79 -18.36
CA TYR A 154 -11.19 10.35 -17.56
C TYR A 154 -10.78 11.56 -16.71
N ASN A 155 -9.56 12.08 -16.89
CA ASN A 155 -9.01 13.21 -16.13
C ASN A 155 -9.12 13.01 -14.61
N LYS A 156 -8.65 11.84 -14.13
CA LYS A 156 -8.66 11.49 -12.71
C LYS A 156 -7.27 11.66 -12.09
N LYS A 157 -7.23 12.14 -10.84
CA LYS A 157 -5.98 12.22 -10.08
C LYS A 157 -5.58 10.85 -9.55
N VAL A 158 -4.27 10.56 -9.58
CA VAL A 158 -3.69 9.32 -9.06
C VAL A 158 -2.78 9.63 -7.88
N PHE A 159 -3.08 9.01 -6.74
CA PHE A 159 -2.32 9.10 -5.49
C PHE A 159 -1.61 7.77 -5.27
N GLY A 160 -0.27 7.79 -5.25
CA GLY A 160 0.52 6.59 -5.01
C GLY A 160 0.73 6.34 -3.52
N VAL A 161 0.50 5.12 -3.07
CA VAL A 161 0.91 4.63 -1.75
C VAL A 161 1.97 3.55 -1.90
N ILE A 162 2.85 3.41 -0.93
CA ILE A 162 4.03 2.55 -1.03
C ILE A 162 3.95 1.42 -0.02
N SER A 163 4.19 0.20 -0.45
CA SER A 163 4.46 -0.94 0.43
C SER A 163 5.95 -1.32 0.42
N ASN A 164 6.62 -1.16 -0.72
CA ASN A 164 8.05 -1.39 -0.85
C ASN A 164 8.70 -0.37 -1.81
N MET A 165 9.31 0.67 -1.24
CA MET A 165 9.94 1.73 -2.02
C MET A 165 11.11 1.22 -2.88
N THR A 166 11.86 0.20 -2.44
CA THR A 166 12.97 -0.37 -3.22
C THR A 166 12.49 -0.92 -4.57
N LEU A 167 11.32 -1.56 -4.60
CA LEU A 167 10.71 -2.01 -5.84
C LEU A 167 10.09 -0.85 -6.63
N ALA A 168 9.48 0.11 -5.93
CA ALA A 168 8.82 1.25 -6.58
C ALA A 168 9.80 2.11 -7.37
N VAL A 169 11.02 2.37 -6.86
CA VAL A 169 12.01 3.24 -7.54
C VAL A 169 12.54 2.65 -8.85
N GLU A 170 12.42 1.34 -9.08
CA GLU A 170 12.74 0.73 -10.36
C GLU A 170 11.84 1.23 -11.50
N ARG A 171 10.69 1.83 -11.14
CA ARG A 171 9.64 2.34 -12.04
C ARG A 171 9.44 3.85 -11.87
N ARG A 172 10.53 4.56 -11.63
CA ARG A 172 10.50 6.00 -11.36
C ARG A 172 9.77 6.81 -12.44
N ASP A 173 9.88 6.41 -13.69
CA ASP A 173 9.21 7.01 -14.84
C ASP A 173 7.68 6.92 -14.73
N LEU A 174 7.15 5.85 -14.14
CA LEU A 174 5.72 5.70 -13.86
C LEU A 174 5.32 6.52 -12.64
N LEU A 175 6.12 6.50 -11.56
CA LEU A 175 5.84 7.25 -10.34
C LEU A 175 5.75 8.76 -10.57
N GLN A 176 6.57 9.31 -11.48
CA GLN A 176 6.55 10.72 -11.85
C GLN A 176 5.25 11.17 -12.54
N GLN A 177 4.44 10.24 -13.01
CA GLN A 177 3.13 10.54 -13.61
C GLN A 177 2.02 10.67 -12.55
N PHE A 178 2.24 10.21 -11.33
CA PHE A 178 1.27 10.35 -10.25
C PHE A 178 1.09 11.82 -9.85
N ASP A 179 -0.09 12.16 -9.36
CA ASP A 179 -0.36 13.51 -8.88
C ASP A 179 0.20 13.73 -7.48
N CYS A 180 0.27 12.68 -6.66
CA CYS A 180 0.90 12.72 -5.35
C CYS A 180 1.47 11.35 -4.98
N LEU A 181 2.64 11.31 -4.36
CA LEU A 181 3.21 10.12 -3.76
C LEU A 181 3.18 10.24 -2.24
N VAL A 182 2.66 9.24 -1.55
CA VAL A 182 2.60 9.17 -0.08
C VAL A 182 3.59 8.12 0.41
N CYS A 183 4.54 8.53 1.24
CA CYS A 183 5.58 7.65 1.77
C CYS A 183 6.04 8.13 3.17
N ASN A 184 6.90 7.36 3.84
CA ASN A 184 7.54 7.77 5.08
C ASN A 184 8.94 8.39 4.86
N GLU A 185 9.60 8.85 5.94
CA GLU A 185 10.94 9.49 5.88
C GLU A 185 11.99 8.57 5.24
N LEU A 186 11.98 7.27 5.57
CA LEU A 186 12.93 6.29 5.03
C LEU A 186 12.69 6.07 3.54
N GLU A 187 11.44 5.90 3.15
CA GLU A 187 11.02 5.69 1.77
C GLU A 187 11.31 6.92 0.91
N ALA A 188 11.08 8.13 1.42
CA ALA A 188 11.48 9.36 0.74
C ALA A 188 13.00 9.42 0.52
N GLY A 189 13.79 8.98 1.51
CA GLY A 189 15.24 8.85 1.39
C GLY A 189 15.65 7.88 0.29
N ILE A 190 15.02 6.71 0.19
CA ILE A 190 15.26 5.74 -0.88
C ILE A 190 14.88 6.35 -2.24
N PHE A 191 13.72 7.01 -2.32
CA PHE A 191 13.25 7.63 -3.56
C PHE A 191 14.22 8.68 -4.09
N PHE A 192 14.78 9.52 -3.23
CA PHE A 192 15.74 10.56 -3.63
C PHE A 192 17.21 10.14 -3.56
N ALA A 193 17.51 8.89 -3.17
CA ALA A 193 18.85 8.37 -2.91
C ALA A 193 19.63 9.21 -1.87
N GLU A 194 18.96 9.64 -0.81
CA GLU A 194 19.49 10.45 0.29
C GLU A 194 19.11 9.86 1.66
N ASN A 195 19.84 10.23 2.70
CA ASN A 195 19.53 9.79 4.08
C ASN A 195 18.91 10.94 4.88
N TYR A 196 17.65 10.73 5.30
CA TYR A 196 16.88 11.72 6.05
C TYR A 196 16.74 11.40 7.54
N SER A 197 17.25 10.27 8.04
CA SER A 197 17.05 9.76 9.41
C SER A 197 17.46 10.74 10.54
N LYS A 198 18.35 11.68 10.23
CA LYS A 198 18.82 12.69 11.20
C LYS A 198 18.33 14.11 10.92
N LYS A 199 17.42 14.27 9.98
CA LYS A 199 16.89 15.60 9.63
C LYS A 199 15.80 16.01 10.61
N SER A 200 15.78 17.30 10.97
CA SER A 200 14.62 17.84 11.68
C SER A 200 13.40 17.91 10.74
N PRO A 201 12.16 17.91 11.26
CA PRO A 201 10.98 18.09 10.42
C PRO A 201 11.04 19.35 9.55
N LYS A 202 11.61 20.45 10.07
CA LYS A 202 11.79 21.70 9.33
C LYS A 202 12.77 21.56 8.17
N ASP A 203 13.94 20.95 8.41
CA ASP A 203 14.95 20.76 7.36
C ASP A 203 14.42 19.78 6.28
N LEU A 204 13.71 18.73 6.71
CA LEU A 204 13.11 17.79 5.78
C LEU A 204 12.03 18.45 4.92
N CYS A 205 11.21 19.33 5.49
CA CYS A 205 10.21 20.11 4.76
C CYS A 205 10.85 20.93 3.64
N GLU A 206 11.92 21.65 3.95
CA GLU A 206 12.66 22.46 2.97
C GLU A 206 13.26 21.59 1.85
N ILE A 207 13.87 20.45 2.21
CA ILE A 207 14.46 19.51 1.25
C ILE A 207 13.38 18.97 0.31
N ILE A 208 12.26 18.46 0.85
CA ILE A 208 11.18 17.88 0.04
C ILE A 208 10.57 18.95 -0.87
N TYR A 209 10.34 20.17 -0.35
CA TYR A 209 9.85 21.28 -1.15
C TYR A 209 10.77 21.57 -2.35
N GLN A 210 12.08 21.62 -2.12
CA GLN A 210 13.06 21.85 -3.20
C GLN A 210 13.03 20.73 -4.25
N LYS A 211 12.93 19.45 -3.83
CA LYS A 211 12.85 18.29 -4.74
C LYS A 211 11.59 18.31 -5.59
N VAL A 212 10.44 18.61 -4.99
CA VAL A 212 9.15 18.73 -5.71
C VAL A 212 9.20 19.93 -6.66
N SER A 213 9.68 21.10 -6.20
CA SER A 213 9.83 22.29 -7.03
C SER A 213 10.77 22.11 -8.22
N ALA A 214 11.79 21.24 -8.08
CA ALA A 214 12.68 20.86 -9.18
C ALA A 214 12.03 19.87 -10.18
N GLY A 215 10.78 19.47 -9.98
CA GLY A 215 10.04 18.61 -10.89
C GLY A 215 10.36 17.12 -10.76
N ALA A 216 10.95 16.69 -9.65
CA ALA A 216 11.24 15.27 -9.41
C ALA A 216 9.94 14.42 -9.29
N ILE A 217 8.87 15.02 -8.80
CA ILE A 217 7.51 14.50 -8.71
C ILE A 217 6.54 15.67 -8.60
N LYS A 218 5.24 15.51 -8.94
CA LYS A 218 4.27 16.61 -8.93
C LYS A 218 3.95 17.11 -7.51
N SER A 219 3.73 16.19 -6.57
CA SER A 219 3.58 16.50 -5.15
C SER A 219 3.91 15.27 -4.30
N MET A 220 4.21 15.47 -3.03
CA MET A 220 4.59 14.40 -2.12
C MET A 220 4.04 14.66 -0.72
N VAL A 221 3.57 13.60 -0.06
CA VAL A 221 3.32 13.57 1.38
C VAL A 221 4.36 12.65 2.03
N VAL A 222 5.10 13.19 3.00
CA VAL A 222 6.05 12.41 3.79
C VAL A 222 5.56 12.30 5.22
N THR A 223 5.21 11.10 5.66
CA THR A 223 4.75 10.82 7.02
C THR A 223 5.95 10.62 7.97
N MET A 224 5.86 11.16 9.19
CA MET A 224 6.93 11.15 10.19
C MET A 224 6.46 10.58 11.54
N GLY A 225 5.49 9.67 11.53
CA GLY A 225 4.89 9.08 12.72
C GLY A 225 4.31 10.15 13.66
N SER A 226 4.72 10.13 14.93
CA SER A 226 4.24 11.10 15.94
C SER A 226 4.62 12.56 15.67
N LYS A 227 5.55 12.81 14.75
CA LYS A 227 5.96 14.17 14.35
C LYS A 227 5.05 14.80 13.30
N GLY A 228 4.05 14.09 12.82
CA GLY A 228 3.10 14.55 11.81
C GLY A 228 3.49 14.19 10.38
N SER A 229 3.21 15.08 9.42
CA SER A 229 3.53 14.88 8.02
C SER A 229 3.91 16.19 7.33
N ILE A 230 4.64 16.06 6.22
CA ILE A 230 5.00 17.13 5.31
C ILE A 230 4.21 16.94 4.03
N TYR A 231 3.68 18.03 3.47
CA TYR A 231 3.12 18.08 2.12
C TYR A 231 3.87 19.13 1.30
N ALA A 232 4.30 18.74 0.09
CA ALA A 232 4.95 19.64 -0.87
C ALA A 232 4.46 19.35 -2.29
#